data_0414272ec2f1765c3c103bbaf3af7ef7
#
_entry.id   0414272ec2f1765c3c103bbaf3af7ef7
#
_cell.length_a   1.000
_cell.length_b   1.000
_cell.length_c   1.000
_cell.angle_alpha   90.00
_cell.angle_beta   90.00
_cell.angle_gamma   90.00
#
_symmetry.space_group_name_H-M   'P 1'
#
loop_
_entity.id
_entity.type
_entity.pdbx_description
1 polymer ?
#
loop_
_entity_poly.entity_id
_entity_poly.type
_entity_poly.pdbx_seq_one_letter_code
_entity_poly.pdbx_strand_id
1 'polypeptide(L)'
;MSTPHKSNMNNQDYFGEDFVGQDLSGKDLSNSSFACGELRGANLSGVDAKFTSFKYADLSNANLSNADLRGADFRYTNLVNADLSNANLAYANLKEADLTGANLTGANFDGANLLNATIDITNITNYFGEPR
;
A
#
# COMPACT_ATOMS: atom_id res chain seq x y z
N MET A 1 -1.06 33.22 7.54
CA MET A 1 -0.47 31.90 7.72
C MET A 1 -1.30 30.87 7.00
N SER A 2 -0.66 30.00 6.28
CA SER A 2 -1.36 28.95 5.58
C SER A 2 -1.91 27.90 6.56
N THR A 3 -3.02 27.28 6.17
CA THR A 3 -3.50 26.11 6.89
C THR A 3 -2.46 24.98 6.82
N PRO A 4 -2.39 24.13 7.84
CA PRO A 4 -1.52 22.98 7.77
C PRO A 4 -1.91 22.11 6.58
N HIS A 5 -0.95 21.73 5.78
CA HIS A 5 -1.15 20.82 4.67
C HIS A 5 -0.51 19.49 4.99
N LYS A 6 -0.98 18.43 4.35
CA LYS A 6 -0.21 17.19 4.31
C LYS A 6 1.15 17.52 3.74
N SER A 7 2.21 17.01 4.36
CA SER A 7 3.54 17.10 3.77
C SER A 7 3.47 16.50 2.38
N ASN A 8 3.97 17.24 1.42
CA ASN A 8 3.79 16.91 0.02
C ASN A 8 5.00 16.16 -0.52
N MET A 9 4.81 14.88 -0.78
CA MET A 9 5.78 14.02 -1.44
C MET A 9 5.23 13.51 -2.78
N ASN A 10 4.20 14.16 -3.29
CA ASN A 10 3.52 13.70 -4.49
C ASN A 10 4.31 14.03 -5.76
N ASN A 11 3.96 13.32 -6.84
CA ASN A 11 4.54 13.53 -8.17
C ASN A 11 6.07 13.46 -8.18
N GLN A 12 6.67 12.67 -7.29
CA GLN A 12 8.12 12.55 -7.15
C GLN A 12 8.57 11.13 -7.46
N ASP A 13 9.85 11.00 -7.81
CA ASP A 13 10.47 9.70 -8.06
C ASP A 13 11.41 9.35 -6.91
N TYR A 14 11.01 8.37 -6.11
CA TYR A 14 11.81 7.83 -5.00
C TYR A 14 12.27 6.41 -5.32
N PHE A 15 12.52 6.11 -6.59
CA PHE A 15 12.92 4.77 -7.02
C PHE A 15 14.14 4.29 -6.24
N GLY A 16 13.99 3.10 -5.64
CA GLY A 16 15.10 2.43 -4.95
C GLY A 16 15.55 3.07 -3.64
N GLU A 17 14.86 4.10 -3.17
CA GLU A 17 15.28 4.80 -1.94
C GLU A 17 14.93 4.02 -0.68
N ASP A 18 15.67 4.32 0.39
CA ASP A 18 15.54 3.67 1.70
C ASP A 18 14.67 4.50 2.62
N PHE A 19 13.51 3.95 2.96
CA PHE A 19 12.55 4.52 3.92
C PHE A 19 12.29 3.55 5.07
N VAL A 20 13.21 2.61 5.35
CA VAL A 20 13.02 1.60 6.40
C VAL A 20 12.70 2.27 7.73
N GLY A 21 11.55 1.90 8.33
CA GLY A 21 11.12 2.42 9.62
C GLY A 21 10.73 3.89 9.66
N GLN A 22 10.69 4.57 8.51
CA GLN A 22 10.37 6.00 8.46
C GLN A 22 8.88 6.25 8.75
N ASP A 23 8.60 7.40 9.34
CA ASP A 23 7.23 7.85 9.56
C ASP A 23 6.79 8.74 8.41
N LEU A 24 5.96 8.18 7.53
CA LEU A 24 5.37 8.90 6.40
C LEU A 24 3.86 9.10 6.60
N SER A 25 3.36 8.84 7.82
CA SER A 25 1.92 8.84 8.08
C SER A 25 1.27 10.16 7.68
N GLY A 26 0.08 10.05 7.09
CA GLY A 26 -0.75 11.19 6.67
C GLY A 26 -0.20 12.00 5.50
N LYS A 27 0.96 11.64 4.94
CA LYS A 27 1.55 12.41 3.83
C LYS A 27 0.80 12.17 2.53
N ASP A 28 0.94 13.12 1.63
CA ASP A 28 0.47 12.98 0.26
C ASP A 28 1.60 12.40 -0.60
N LEU A 29 1.44 11.14 -1.00
CA LEU A 29 2.38 10.41 -1.85
C LEU A 29 1.81 10.17 -3.24
N SER A 30 0.68 10.81 -3.56
CA SER A 30 -0.06 10.47 -4.78
C SER A 30 0.80 10.69 -6.03
N ASN A 31 0.60 9.82 -7.01
CA ASN A 31 1.30 9.87 -8.31
C ASN A 31 2.82 9.79 -8.20
N SER A 32 3.36 9.32 -7.09
CA SER A 32 4.81 9.16 -6.90
C SER A 32 5.23 7.74 -7.21
N SER A 33 6.54 7.53 -7.36
CA SER A 33 7.11 6.20 -7.49
C SER A 33 7.99 5.87 -6.30
N PHE A 34 7.64 4.76 -5.62
CA PHE A 34 8.50 4.10 -4.64
C PHE A 34 8.92 2.73 -5.16
N ALA A 35 8.95 2.59 -6.49
CA ALA A 35 9.31 1.32 -7.10
C ALA A 35 10.70 0.88 -6.64
N CYS A 36 10.86 -0.41 -6.36
CA CYS A 36 12.09 -1.00 -5.84
C CYS A 36 12.55 -0.39 -4.51
N GLY A 37 11.70 0.35 -3.82
CA GLY A 37 12.04 1.00 -2.56
C GLY A 37 12.09 0.05 -1.39
N GLU A 38 12.85 0.45 -0.37
CA GLU A 38 12.94 -0.25 0.90
C GLU A 38 12.04 0.47 1.91
N LEU A 39 10.87 -0.12 2.21
CA LEU A 39 9.89 0.50 3.12
C LEU A 39 9.50 -0.45 4.27
N ARG A 40 10.38 -1.39 4.60
CA ARG A 40 10.11 -2.35 5.68
C ARG A 40 9.83 -1.60 6.99
N GLY A 41 8.73 -1.95 7.63
CA GLY A 41 8.34 -1.36 8.90
C GLY A 41 8.01 0.13 8.84
N ALA A 42 7.92 0.73 7.65
CA ALA A 42 7.57 2.14 7.53
C ALA A 42 6.12 2.38 7.98
N ASN A 43 5.87 3.54 8.53
CA ASN A 43 4.52 3.96 8.89
C ASN A 43 3.93 4.79 7.76
N LEU A 44 2.99 4.18 7.03
CA LEU A 44 2.26 4.78 5.91
C LEU A 44 0.77 4.92 6.26
N SER A 45 0.43 4.91 7.55
CA SER A 45 -0.97 4.99 7.96
C SER A 45 -1.58 6.31 7.50
N GLY A 46 -2.80 6.23 6.95
CA GLY A 46 -3.56 7.40 6.53
C GLY A 46 -2.97 8.18 5.36
N VAL A 47 -1.97 7.65 4.65
CA VAL A 47 -1.40 8.35 3.49
C VAL A 47 -2.41 8.45 2.35
N ASP A 48 -2.26 9.49 1.55
CA ASP A 48 -2.85 9.54 0.23
C ASP A 48 -1.82 9.02 -0.78
N ALA A 49 -2.00 7.80 -1.23
CA ALA A 49 -1.09 7.15 -2.16
C ALA A 49 -1.83 6.69 -3.43
N LYS A 50 -2.84 7.47 -3.83
CA LYS A 50 -3.54 7.18 -5.09
C LYS A 50 -2.56 7.20 -6.25
N PHE A 51 -2.64 6.17 -7.10
CA PHE A 51 -1.83 6.03 -8.30
C PHE A 51 -0.32 6.05 -8.03
N THR A 52 0.08 5.71 -6.82
CA THR A 52 1.48 5.58 -6.44
C THR A 52 1.99 4.22 -6.86
N SER A 53 3.24 4.15 -7.34
CA SER A 53 3.87 2.88 -7.65
C SER A 53 4.69 2.37 -6.48
N PHE A 54 4.40 1.15 -6.04
CA PHE A 54 5.21 0.37 -5.10
C PHE A 54 5.74 -0.90 -5.77
N LYS A 55 5.80 -0.89 -7.11
CA LYS A 55 6.19 -2.08 -7.86
C LYS A 55 7.58 -2.56 -7.43
N TYR A 56 7.69 -3.84 -7.10
CA TYR A 56 8.92 -4.47 -6.60
C TYR A 56 9.42 -3.89 -5.27
N ALA A 57 8.64 -3.10 -4.57
CA ALA A 57 9.07 -2.55 -3.27
C ALA A 57 8.97 -3.60 -2.17
N ASP A 58 9.74 -3.40 -1.11
CA ASP A 58 9.62 -4.18 0.13
C ASP A 58 8.83 -3.36 1.15
N LEU A 59 7.58 -3.75 1.37
CA LEU A 59 6.66 -3.16 2.35
C LEU A 59 6.36 -4.14 3.49
N SER A 60 7.22 -5.13 3.68
CA SER A 60 7.00 -6.10 4.76
C SER A 60 6.93 -5.37 6.11
N ASN A 61 5.98 -5.79 6.93
CA ASN A 61 5.73 -5.21 8.26
C ASN A 61 5.38 -3.71 8.24
N ALA A 62 5.09 -3.13 7.08
CA ALA A 62 4.70 -1.72 6.99
C ALA A 62 3.26 -1.53 7.49
N ASN A 63 2.98 -0.33 7.98
CA ASN A 63 1.63 0.06 8.38
C ASN A 63 1.01 0.92 7.29
N LEU A 64 0.02 0.36 6.58
CA LEU A 64 -0.76 1.04 5.54
C LEU A 64 -2.23 1.17 5.97
N SER A 65 -2.51 1.08 7.27
CA SER A 65 -3.87 1.16 7.77
C SER A 65 -4.50 2.50 7.40
N ASN A 66 -5.77 2.46 7.03
CA ASN A 66 -6.55 3.65 6.66
C ASN A 66 -5.97 4.42 5.46
N ALA A 67 -5.04 3.86 4.72
CA ALA A 67 -4.43 4.54 3.57
C ALA A 67 -5.39 4.56 2.37
N ASP A 68 -5.28 5.61 1.58
CA ASP A 68 -5.94 5.68 0.29
C ASP A 68 -4.98 5.17 -0.78
N LEU A 69 -5.20 3.94 -1.22
CA LEU A 69 -4.32 3.23 -2.16
C LEU A 69 -5.01 2.99 -3.49
N ARG A 70 -6.05 3.77 -3.80
CA ARG A 70 -6.81 3.58 -5.04
C ARG A 70 -5.91 3.72 -6.26
N GLY A 71 -6.00 2.74 -7.14
CA GLY A 71 -5.22 2.72 -8.38
C GLY A 71 -3.72 2.55 -8.17
N ALA A 72 -3.25 2.26 -6.97
CA ALA A 72 -1.82 2.06 -6.71
C ALA A 72 -1.31 0.80 -7.40
N ASP A 73 -0.03 0.82 -7.74
CA ASP A 73 0.64 -0.31 -8.38
C ASP A 73 1.45 -1.08 -7.34
N PHE A 74 0.96 -2.26 -6.96
CA PHE A 74 1.62 -3.16 -6.02
C PHE A 74 2.13 -4.42 -6.71
N ARG A 75 2.36 -4.39 -8.01
CA ARG A 75 2.83 -5.59 -8.71
C ARG A 75 4.17 -6.02 -8.13
N TYR A 76 4.29 -7.33 -7.83
CA TYR A 76 5.51 -7.94 -7.31
C TYR A 76 6.00 -7.31 -6.00
N THR A 77 5.11 -6.70 -5.26
CA THR A 77 5.44 -6.03 -3.99
C THR A 77 5.42 -7.03 -2.85
N ASN A 78 6.37 -6.92 -1.95
CA ASN A 78 6.38 -7.69 -0.70
C ASN A 78 5.56 -6.95 0.34
N LEU A 79 4.37 -7.50 0.67
CA LEU A 79 3.46 -6.97 1.70
C LEU A 79 3.32 -7.97 2.86
N VAL A 80 4.31 -8.84 3.06
CA VAL A 80 4.27 -9.84 4.13
C VAL A 80 4.11 -9.15 5.49
N ASN A 81 3.10 -9.55 6.24
CA ASN A 81 2.77 -9.02 7.56
C ASN A 81 2.45 -7.51 7.57
N ALA A 82 2.15 -6.91 6.43
CA ALA A 82 1.74 -5.50 6.38
C ALA A 82 0.35 -5.33 7.01
N ASP A 83 0.11 -4.16 7.57
CA ASP A 83 -1.22 -3.79 8.06
C ASP A 83 -1.93 -2.97 6.99
N LEU A 84 -2.94 -3.56 6.36
CA LEU A 84 -3.78 -2.91 5.35
C LEU A 84 -5.21 -2.73 5.87
N SER A 85 -5.39 -2.78 7.19
CA SER A 85 -6.73 -2.67 7.77
C SER A 85 -7.38 -1.34 7.38
N ASN A 86 -8.61 -1.42 6.92
CA ASN A 86 -9.42 -0.28 6.48
C ASN A 86 -8.79 0.53 5.34
N ALA A 87 -7.81 -0.01 4.64
CA ALA A 87 -7.22 0.64 3.47
C ALA A 87 -8.17 0.56 2.28
N ASN A 88 -8.14 1.57 1.44
CA ASN A 88 -8.90 1.55 0.20
C ASN A 88 -7.99 1.16 -0.96
N LEU A 89 -8.13 -0.08 -1.43
CA LEU A 89 -7.35 -0.65 -2.53
C LEU A 89 -8.17 -0.77 -3.81
N ALA A 90 -9.25 0.00 -3.93
CA ALA A 90 -10.08 -0.06 -5.13
C ALA A 90 -9.23 0.22 -6.37
N TYR A 91 -9.36 -0.65 -7.37
CA TYR A 91 -8.64 -0.56 -8.65
C TYR A 91 -7.11 -0.66 -8.52
N ALA A 92 -6.58 -1.04 -7.38
CA ALA A 92 -5.14 -1.28 -7.23
C ALA A 92 -4.72 -2.53 -8.00
N ASN A 93 -3.49 -2.53 -8.46
CA ASN A 93 -2.92 -3.70 -9.13
C ASN A 93 -2.00 -4.44 -8.17
N LEU A 94 -2.45 -5.60 -7.70
CA LEU A 94 -1.70 -6.46 -6.76
C LEU A 94 -1.23 -7.76 -7.42
N LYS A 95 -1.10 -7.75 -8.74
CA LYS A 95 -0.64 -8.93 -9.46
C LYS A 95 0.70 -9.39 -8.91
N GLU A 96 0.80 -10.68 -8.56
CA GLU A 96 2.03 -11.29 -8.04
C GLU A 96 2.51 -10.70 -6.70
N ALA A 97 1.70 -9.90 -6.01
CA ALA A 97 2.07 -9.38 -4.69
C ALA A 97 2.01 -10.49 -3.64
N ASP A 98 2.87 -10.40 -2.63
CA ASP A 98 2.87 -11.34 -1.50
C ASP A 98 2.22 -10.66 -0.29
N LEU A 99 1.01 -11.11 0.06
CA LEU A 99 0.23 -10.61 1.18
C LEU A 99 0.18 -11.61 2.34
N THR A 100 1.15 -12.54 2.40
CA THR A 100 1.19 -13.54 3.47
C THR A 100 1.21 -12.85 4.83
N GLY A 101 0.27 -13.21 5.70
CA GLY A 101 0.17 -12.65 7.05
C GLY A 101 -0.31 -11.20 7.12
N ALA A 102 -0.64 -10.57 5.99
CA ALA A 102 -1.13 -9.19 6.01
C ALA A 102 -2.50 -9.10 6.69
N ASN A 103 -2.72 -8.02 7.42
CA ASN A 103 -4.02 -7.73 8.01
C ASN A 103 -4.88 -6.97 6.99
N LEU A 104 -5.93 -7.65 6.49
CA LEU A 104 -6.81 -7.12 5.45
C LEU A 104 -8.20 -6.74 5.99
N THR A 105 -8.35 -6.67 7.30
CA THR A 105 -9.64 -6.38 7.94
C THR A 105 -10.20 -5.05 7.46
N GLY A 106 -11.41 -5.06 6.89
CA GLY A 106 -12.07 -3.85 6.42
C GLY A 106 -11.48 -3.23 5.15
N ALA A 107 -10.48 -3.85 4.54
CA ALA A 107 -9.90 -3.33 3.31
C ALA A 107 -10.89 -3.44 2.14
N ASN A 108 -10.88 -2.44 1.27
CA ASN A 108 -11.71 -2.42 0.07
C ASN A 108 -10.86 -2.83 -1.15
N PHE A 109 -11.24 -3.95 -1.78
CA PHE A 109 -10.56 -4.48 -2.97
C PHE A 109 -11.42 -4.36 -4.25
N ASP A 110 -12.42 -3.47 -4.26
CA ASP A 110 -13.30 -3.34 -5.43
C ASP A 110 -12.48 -3.03 -6.68
N GLY A 111 -12.63 -3.87 -7.72
CA GLY A 111 -11.93 -3.69 -8.97
C GLY A 111 -10.42 -3.93 -8.93
N ALA A 112 -9.89 -4.38 -7.79
CA ALA A 112 -8.46 -4.68 -7.70
C ALA A 112 -8.08 -5.92 -8.49
N ASN A 113 -6.86 -5.93 -9.02
CA ASN A 113 -6.31 -7.10 -9.71
C ASN A 113 -5.45 -7.89 -8.72
N LEU A 114 -5.91 -9.09 -8.37
CA LEU A 114 -5.22 -9.99 -7.43
C LEU A 114 -4.63 -11.22 -8.12
N LEU A 115 -4.40 -11.14 -9.43
CA LEU A 115 -3.91 -12.29 -10.20
C LEU A 115 -2.58 -12.78 -9.63
N ASN A 116 -2.54 -14.05 -9.23
CA ASN A 116 -1.37 -14.71 -8.65
C ASN A 116 -0.84 -14.04 -7.37
N ALA A 117 -1.63 -13.18 -6.73
CA ALA A 117 -1.26 -12.67 -5.42
C ALA A 117 -1.34 -13.79 -4.39
N THR A 118 -0.41 -13.80 -3.44
CA THR A 118 -0.44 -14.73 -2.31
C THR A 118 -1.23 -14.09 -1.19
N ILE A 119 -2.38 -14.67 -0.83
CA ILE A 119 -3.25 -14.16 0.22
C ILE A 119 -3.57 -15.29 1.17
N ASP A 120 -3.38 -15.03 2.47
CA ASP A 120 -3.87 -15.94 3.49
C ASP A 120 -5.33 -15.58 3.80
N ILE A 121 -6.26 -16.36 3.24
CA ILE A 121 -7.68 -16.06 3.37
C ILE A 121 -8.19 -16.18 4.81
N THR A 122 -7.44 -16.82 5.71
CA THR A 122 -7.85 -16.90 7.12
C THR A 122 -7.74 -15.53 7.82
N ASN A 123 -7.00 -14.59 7.24
CA ASN A 123 -6.84 -13.24 7.78
C ASN A 123 -7.82 -12.24 7.17
N ILE A 124 -8.71 -12.68 6.28
CA ILE A 124 -9.67 -11.80 5.62
C ILE A 124 -10.99 -11.90 6.37
N THR A 125 -11.37 -10.82 7.08
CA THR A 125 -12.62 -10.80 7.82
C THR A 125 -13.71 -9.99 7.12
N ASN A 126 -13.36 -9.07 6.23
CA ASN A 126 -14.30 -8.22 5.50
C ASN A 126 -13.90 -8.03 4.05
N TYR A 127 -13.66 -9.14 3.37
CA TYR A 127 -13.31 -9.10 1.95
C TYR A 127 -14.60 -9.12 1.13
N PHE A 128 -14.82 -8.12 0.30
CA PHE A 128 -16.03 -8.00 -0.52
C PHE A 128 -15.83 -8.44 -1.97
N GLY A 129 -14.61 -8.67 -2.40
CA GLY A 129 -14.33 -9.19 -3.73
C GLY A 129 -14.28 -10.70 -3.73
N GLU A 130 -14.57 -11.32 -4.89
CA GLU A 130 -14.34 -12.74 -5.07
C GLU A 130 -12.84 -12.97 -5.24
N PRO A 131 -12.27 -14.02 -4.64
CA PRO A 131 -10.89 -14.41 -4.97
C PRO A 131 -10.80 -14.70 -6.44
N ARG A 132 -9.93 -14.04 -7.10
CA ARG A 132 -9.78 -14.18 -8.56
C ARG A 132 -8.64 -15.09 -8.89
#